data_f4b67046d1e4fba42052d54769e81d33
#
_entry.id   f4b67046d1e4fba42052d54769e81d33
#
_cell.length_a   1.000
_cell.length_b   1.000
_cell.length_c   1.000
_cell.angle_alpha   90.00
_cell.angle_beta   90.00
_cell.angle_gamma   90.00
#
_symmetry.space_group_name_H-M   'P 1'
#
loop_
_entity.id
_entity.type
_entity.pdbx_description
1 polymer ?
#
loop_
_entity_poly.entity_id
_entity_poly.type
_entity_poly.pdbx_seq_one_letter_code
_entity_poly.pdbx_strand_id
1 'polypeptide(L)'
;MSIFSEKNCVCTAFTEASGTGKVLKALPEAIELAAEQTALIVIDMQNAYTSQGGYLDLAGFDVSATAPVVKNIQKAVDVAHAAGIQVIYFKNGWDDQYVEAGGINSPNFHKSNALKTMRQKPELQGKLL
;
A
#
# COMPACT_ATOMS: atom_id res chain seq x y z
N MET A 1 2.89 -4.26 18.64
CA MET A 1 4.21 -3.59 18.52
C MET A 1 4.07 -2.59 17.39
N SER A 2 3.88 -1.30 17.75
CA SER A 2 3.64 -0.24 16.76
C SER A 2 4.95 0.10 16.06
N ILE A 3 5.02 -0.14 14.75
CA ILE A 3 6.22 0.10 13.93
C ILE A 3 6.27 1.54 13.39
N PHE A 4 5.21 2.34 13.63
CA PHE A 4 5.14 3.71 13.14
C PHE A 4 5.00 4.70 14.29
N SER A 5 6.14 5.22 14.76
CA SER A 5 6.18 6.43 15.58
C SER A 5 5.96 7.63 14.64
N GLU A 6 5.09 8.56 15.01
CA GLU A 6 4.84 9.82 14.28
C GLU A 6 6.13 10.64 14.00
N LYS A 7 7.22 10.33 14.67
CA LYS A 7 8.53 11.00 14.51
C LYS A 7 9.33 10.55 13.28
N ASN A 8 8.91 9.49 12.58
CA ASN A 8 9.63 8.93 11.42
C ASN A 8 8.90 9.12 10.09
N CYS A 9 8.03 10.11 9.98
CA CYS A 9 7.42 10.44 8.69
C CYS A 9 8.48 11.09 7.79
N VAL A 10 9.00 10.34 6.84
CA VAL A 10 10.02 10.73 5.85
C VAL A 10 9.50 11.81 4.86
N CYS A 11 8.28 12.29 5.03
CA CYS A 11 7.63 13.19 4.07
C CYS A 11 7.98 14.68 4.22
N THR A 12 9.09 15.06 4.84
CA THR A 12 9.43 16.47 4.98
C THR A 12 10.83 16.78 4.47
N ALA A 13 10.86 17.43 3.36
CA ALA A 13 11.93 18.25 2.80
C ALA A 13 12.71 17.62 1.63
N PHE A 14 12.18 17.81 0.45
CA PHE A 14 13.04 17.97 -0.71
C PHE A 14 13.75 19.35 -0.57
N THR A 15 15.07 19.35 -0.49
CA THR A 15 15.87 20.56 -0.67
C THR A 15 16.46 20.52 -2.08
N GLU A 16 16.47 21.66 -2.78
CA GLU A 16 17.12 21.70 -4.09
C GLU A 16 18.62 21.51 -3.89
N ALA A 17 19.18 20.50 -4.56
CA ALA A 17 20.61 20.34 -4.72
C ALA A 17 21.08 21.28 -5.85
N SER A 18 22.36 21.67 -5.85
CA SER A 18 23.00 22.47 -6.90
C SER A 18 23.17 21.68 -8.22
N GLY A 19 22.15 20.90 -8.59
CA GLY A 19 22.06 20.08 -9.79
C GLY A 19 20.60 19.82 -10.10
N THR A 20 20.30 19.03 -11.14
CA THR A 20 18.95 18.66 -11.54
C THR A 20 18.27 17.65 -10.59
N GLY A 21 18.98 17.15 -9.57
CA GLY A 21 18.49 16.18 -8.60
C GLY A 21 17.79 16.81 -7.39
N LYS A 22 16.83 16.11 -6.82
CA LYS A 22 16.19 16.42 -5.53
C LYS A 22 16.83 15.57 -4.44
N VAL A 23 17.11 16.18 -3.28
CA VAL A 23 17.70 15.48 -2.13
C VAL A 23 16.61 15.11 -1.14
N LEU A 24 16.44 13.81 -0.91
CA LEU A 24 15.58 13.26 0.14
C LEU A 24 16.45 13.04 1.39
N LYS A 25 16.07 13.66 2.50
CA LYS A 25 16.68 13.39 3.80
C LYS A 25 16.20 12.01 4.29
N ALA A 26 17.09 11.02 4.22
CA ALA A 26 16.85 9.65 4.65
C ALA A 26 17.91 9.20 5.66
N LEU A 27 17.72 8.07 6.29
CA LEU A 27 18.68 7.40 7.15
C LEU A 27 19.21 6.15 6.44
N PRO A 28 20.50 5.82 6.56
CA PRO A 28 21.53 6.50 7.36
C PRO A 28 22.09 7.80 6.74
N GLU A 29 21.81 8.05 5.47
CA GLU A 29 22.31 9.22 4.75
C GLU A 29 21.26 9.75 3.75
N ALA A 30 21.43 11.00 3.33
CA ALA A 30 20.55 11.61 2.34
C ALA A 30 20.73 10.97 0.97
N ILE A 31 19.60 10.81 0.23
CA ILE A 31 19.58 10.19 -1.09
C ILE A 31 19.25 11.26 -2.13
N GLU A 32 20.06 11.34 -3.17
CA GLU A 32 19.76 12.17 -4.33
C GLU A 32 18.84 11.43 -5.28
N LEU A 33 17.74 12.07 -5.69
CA LEU A 33 16.73 11.52 -6.58
C LEU A 33 16.65 12.32 -7.87
N ALA A 34 16.86 11.68 -9.00
CA ALA A 34 16.52 12.20 -10.32
C ALA A 34 15.05 11.85 -10.61
N ALA A 35 14.18 12.86 -10.76
CA ALA A 35 12.74 12.64 -10.90
C ALA A 35 12.38 11.72 -12.08
N GLU A 36 13.08 11.89 -13.20
CA GLU A 36 12.92 11.10 -14.43
C GLU A 36 13.39 9.64 -14.32
N GLN A 37 14.14 9.32 -13.26
CA GLN A 37 14.66 7.97 -12.98
C GLN A 37 14.07 7.36 -11.71
N THR A 38 13.09 8.04 -11.12
CA THR A 38 12.50 7.64 -9.84
C THR A 38 11.00 7.39 -10.00
N ALA A 39 10.51 6.38 -9.31
CA ALA A 39 9.07 6.13 -9.18
C ALA A 39 8.68 5.92 -7.73
N LEU A 40 7.55 6.49 -7.33
CA LEU A 40 6.87 6.17 -6.07
C LEU A 40 5.90 5.04 -6.34
N ILE A 41 6.08 3.92 -5.64
CA ILE A 41 5.20 2.76 -5.77
C ILE A 41 4.30 2.67 -4.55
N VAL A 42 2.98 2.68 -4.77
CA VAL A 42 1.95 2.50 -3.74
C VAL A 42 1.32 1.13 -3.91
N ILE A 43 1.51 0.25 -2.92
CA ILE A 43 1.14 -1.17 -3.01
C ILE A 43 -0.01 -1.46 -2.06
N ASP A 44 -1.06 -2.13 -2.57
CA ASP A 44 -2.18 -2.71 -1.81
C ASP A 44 -2.97 -1.71 -0.94
N MET A 45 -2.86 -0.41 -1.22
CA MET A 45 -3.62 0.64 -0.51
C MET A 45 -5.02 0.77 -1.10
N GLN A 46 -5.79 -0.31 -0.97
CA GLN A 46 -7.15 -0.44 -1.49
C GLN A 46 -8.17 -0.59 -0.35
N ASN A 47 -9.42 -0.24 -0.61
CA ASN A 47 -10.49 -0.27 0.40
C ASN A 47 -10.65 -1.65 1.06
N ALA A 48 -10.39 -2.73 0.32
CA ALA A 48 -10.40 -4.08 0.87
C ALA A 48 -9.49 -4.23 2.09
N TYR A 49 -8.37 -3.52 2.14
CA TYR A 49 -7.37 -3.65 3.21
C TYR A 49 -7.37 -2.49 4.19
N THR A 50 -7.91 -1.33 3.81
CA THR A 50 -7.75 -0.10 4.60
C THR A 50 -9.04 0.44 5.19
N SER A 51 -10.20 -0.07 4.77
CA SER A 51 -11.49 0.54 5.13
C SER A 51 -12.35 -0.39 5.97
N GLN A 52 -13.17 0.23 6.83
CA GLN A 52 -14.27 -0.50 7.48
C GLN A 52 -15.20 -1.09 6.43
N GLY A 53 -15.65 -2.32 6.65
CA GLY A 53 -16.42 -3.10 5.69
C GLY A 53 -15.58 -3.70 4.56
N GLY A 54 -14.27 -3.43 4.52
CA GLY A 54 -13.33 -4.09 3.62
C GLY A 54 -12.98 -5.50 4.07
N TYR A 55 -12.22 -6.20 3.24
CA TYR A 55 -11.87 -7.60 3.50
C TYR A 55 -11.20 -7.82 4.85
N LEU A 56 -10.18 -7.01 5.20
CA LEU A 56 -9.47 -7.21 6.47
C LEU A 56 -10.35 -6.93 7.68
N ASP A 57 -11.18 -5.91 7.64
CA ASP A 57 -12.16 -5.61 8.70
C ASP A 57 -13.16 -6.76 8.87
N LEU A 58 -13.73 -7.25 7.77
CA LEU A 58 -14.65 -8.39 7.78
C LEU A 58 -13.98 -9.71 8.22
N ALA A 59 -12.68 -9.84 8.01
CA ALA A 59 -11.87 -10.95 8.50
C ALA A 59 -11.48 -10.81 9.99
N GLY A 60 -11.86 -9.69 10.65
CA GLY A 60 -11.66 -9.46 12.07
C GLY A 60 -10.36 -8.75 12.42
N PHE A 61 -9.67 -8.14 11.45
CA PHE A 61 -8.49 -7.32 11.70
C PHE A 61 -8.89 -5.87 12.03
N ASP A 62 -8.18 -5.26 12.96
CA ASP A 62 -8.35 -3.83 13.26
C ASP A 62 -7.71 -2.97 12.16
N VAL A 63 -8.54 -2.27 11.41
CA VAL A 63 -8.12 -1.34 10.35
C VAL A 63 -8.14 0.13 10.79
N SER A 64 -8.38 0.42 12.06
CA SER A 64 -8.51 1.79 12.57
C SER A 64 -7.22 2.62 12.37
N ALA A 65 -6.06 1.98 12.40
CA ALA A 65 -4.75 2.62 12.22
C ALA A 65 -4.44 2.98 10.75
N THR A 66 -5.28 2.61 9.78
CA THR A 66 -4.98 2.84 8.35
C THR A 66 -5.23 4.28 7.91
N ALA A 67 -6.18 4.99 8.51
CA ALA A 67 -6.52 6.36 8.12
C ALA A 67 -5.33 7.34 8.17
N PRO A 68 -4.50 7.42 9.22
CA PRO A 68 -3.30 8.24 9.21
C PRO A 68 -2.26 7.78 8.17
N VAL A 69 -2.15 6.47 7.90
CA VAL A 69 -1.25 5.94 6.86
C VAL A 69 -1.69 6.43 5.48
N VAL A 70 -2.99 6.35 5.16
CA VAL A 70 -3.56 6.86 3.89
C VAL A 70 -3.24 8.35 3.72
N LYS A 71 -3.43 9.16 4.77
CA LYS A 71 -3.10 10.60 4.73
C LYS A 71 -1.61 10.86 4.46
N ASN A 72 -0.72 10.05 5.02
CA ASN A 72 0.71 10.19 4.79
C ASN A 72 1.10 9.76 3.38
N ILE A 73 0.49 8.69 2.86
CA ILE A 73 0.68 8.27 1.46
C ILE A 73 0.18 9.35 0.51
N GLN A 74 -0.98 9.96 0.77
CA GLN A 74 -1.49 11.07 -0.05
C GLN A 74 -0.48 12.22 -0.13
N LYS A 75 0.09 12.64 1.02
CA LYS A 75 1.14 13.67 1.03
C LYS A 75 2.37 13.27 0.20
N ALA A 76 2.80 12.01 0.30
CA ALA A 76 3.92 11.51 -0.48
C ALA A 76 3.61 11.54 -1.99
N VAL A 77 2.39 11.16 -2.38
CA VAL A 77 1.90 11.22 -3.77
C VAL A 77 1.87 12.66 -4.28
N ASP A 78 1.33 13.60 -3.48
CA ASP A 78 1.26 15.02 -3.86
C ASP A 78 2.66 15.60 -4.08
N VAL A 79 3.60 15.27 -3.21
CA VAL A 79 5.01 15.71 -3.33
C VAL A 79 5.69 15.07 -4.53
N ALA A 80 5.45 13.78 -4.78
CA ALA A 80 5.98 13.07 -5.94
C ALA A 80 5.51 13.71 -7.25
N HIS A 81 4.21 13.99 -7.37
CA HIS A 81 3.65 14.69 -8.54
C HIS A 81 4.26 16.08 -8.72
N ALA A 82 4.38 16.86 -7.64
CA ALA A 82 4.99 18.21 -7.69
C ALA A 82 6.46 18.15 -8.09
N ALA A 83 7.16 17.06 -7.78
CA ALA A 83 8.56 16.85 -8.14
C ALA A 83 8.75 16.24 -9.55
N GLY A 84 7.67 15.88 -10.25
CA GLY A 84 7.73 15.20 -11.54
C GLY A 84 8.09 13.71 -11.44
N ILE A 85 7.96 13.11 -10.25
CA ILE A 85 8.22 11.70 -10.01
C ILE A 85 6.98 10.87 -10.43
N GLN A 86 7.21 9.80 -11.17
CA GLN A 86 6.16 8.87 -11.59
C GLN A 86 5.54 8.19 -10.37
N VAL A 87 4.21 8.17 -10.27
CA VAL A 87 3.49 7.40 -9.25
C VAL A 87 2.86 6.17 -9.89
N ILE A 88 3.08 4.99 -9.28
CA ILE A 88 2.59 3.70 -9.76
C ILE A 88 1.79 3.05 -8.63
N TYR A 89 0.56 2.63 -8.94
CA TYR A 89 -0.30 1.92 -8.00
C TYR A 89 -0.36 0.44 -8.36
N PHE A 90 -0.08 -0.41 -7.38
CA PHE A 90 -0.37 -1.83 -7.47
C PHE A 90 -1.60 -2.15 -6.64
N LYS A 91 -2.54 -2.85 -7.26
CA LYS A 91 -3.74 -3.36 -6.62
C LYS A 91 -3.74 -4.87 -6.69
N ASN A 92 -4.01 -5.53 -5.58
CA ASN A 92 -4.30 -6.94 -5.54
C ASN A 92 -5.79 -7.19 -5.89
N GLY A 93 -6.04 -8.16 -6.75
CA GLY A 93 -7.40 -8.53 -7.15
C GLY A 93 -7.40 -9.92 -7.76
N TRP A 94 -8.54 -10.59 -7.67
CA TRP A 94 -8.78 -11.88 -8.28
C TRP A 94 -10.14 -11.85 -8.97
N ASP A 95 -10.38 -12.76 -9.87
CA ASP A 95 -11.69 -12.97 -10.47
C ASP A 95 -12.72 -13.43 -9.40
N ASP A 96 -14.00 -13.31 -9.71
CA ASP A 96 -15.09 -13.66 -8.79
C ASP A 96 -15.08 -15.15 -8.41
N GLN A 97 -14.43 -15.99 -9.21
CA GLN A 97 -14.34 -17.43 -8.99
C GLN A 97 -13.02 -17.83 -8.31
N TYR A 98 -12.11 -16.88 -8.10
CA TYR A 98 -10.77 -17.11 -7.52
C TYR A 98 -9.94 -18.17 -8.24
N VAL A 99 -10.14 -18.33 -9.55
CA VAL A 99 -9.38 -19.28 -10.38
C VAL A 99 -7.90 -18.92 -10.37
N GLU A 100 -7.58 -17.62 -10.45
CA GLU A 100 -6.21 -17.11 -10.46
C GLU A 100 -5.49 -17.28 -9.11
N ALA A 101 -6.22 -17.39 -8.01
CA ALA A 101 -5.65 -17.68 -6.68
C ALA A 101 -5.13 -19.14 -6.60
N GLY A 102 -5.42 -19.95 -7.59
CA GLY A 102 -5.06 -21.35 -7.68
C GLY A 102 -6.05 -22.29 -6.98
N GLY A 103 -6.06 -23.53 -7.40
CA GLY A 103 -6.92 -24.57 -6.84
C GLY A 103 -6.45 -25.06 -5.46
N ILE A 104 -7.11 -26.11 -4.97
CA ILE A 104 -6.88 -26.70 -3.65
C ILE A 104 -5.41 -27.07 -3.36
N ASN A 105 -4.63 -27.35 -4.39
CA ASN A 105 -3.22 -27.67 -4.28
C ASN A 105 -2.29 -26.45 -4.32
N SER A 106 -2.85 -25.24 -4.49
CA SER A 106 -2.07 -24.01 -4.49
C SER A 106 -1.63 -23.62 -3.08
N PRO A 107 -0.40 -23.14 -2.89
CA PRO A 107 0.02 -22.53 -1.62
C PRO A 107 -0.90 -21.39 -1.18
N ASN A 108 -1.47 -20.63 -2.10
CA ASN A 108 -2.40 -19.53 -1.82
C ASN A 108 -3.70 -20.05 -1.22
N PHE A 109 -4.20 -21.21 -1.67
CA PHE A 109 -5.42 -21.80 -1.14
C PHE A 109 -5.32 -22.10 0.37
N HIS A 110 -4.14 -22.49 0.83
CA HIS A 110 -3.89 -22.82 2.22
C HIS A 110 -3.43 -21.63 3.07
N LYS A 111 -2.70 -20.70 2.48
CA LYS A 111 -2.09 -19.58 3.19
C LYS A 111 -2.94 -18.32 3.18
N SER A 112 -3.70 -18.09 2.12
CA SER A 112 -4.46 -16.85 1.97
C SER A 112 -5.60 -16.77 2.99
N ASN A 113 -5.53 -15.76 3.86
CA ASN A 113 -6.63 -15.46 4.78
C ASN A 113 -7.90 -15.06 4.02
N ALA A 114 -7.77 -14.44 2.83
CA ALA A 114 -8.87 -14.13 1.96
C ALA A 114 -9.65 -15.39 1.61
N LEU A 115 -8.99 -16.41 1.07
CA LEU A 115 -9.61 -17.66 0.70
C LEU A 115 -10.20 -18.41 1.89
N LYS A 116 -9.55 -18.34 3.07
CA LYS A 116 -10.11 -18.92 4.30
C LYS A 116 -11.39 -18.21 4.72
N THR A 117 -11.39 -16.90 4.73
CA THR A 117 -12.55 -16.06 5.07
C THR A 117 -13.70 -16.31 4.08
N MET A 118 -13.38 -16.40 2.80
CA MET A 118 -14.36 -16.68 1.74
C MET A 118 -15.07 -18.02 1.93
N ARG A 119 -14.32 -19.06 2.29
CA ARG A 119 -14.90 -20.38 2.58
C ARG A 119 -15.79 -20.38 3.81
N GLN A 120 -15.45 -19.54 4.80
CA GLN A 120 -16.24 -19.41 6.03
C GLN A 120 -17.44 -18.46 5.87
N LYS A 121 -17.36 -17.52 4.96
CA LYS A 121 -18.36 -16.49 4.70
C LYS A 121 -18.59 -16.33 3.19
N PRO A 122 -19.29 -17.28 2.56
CA PRO A 122 -19.54 -17.28 1.11
C PRO A 122 -20.22 -15.99 0.61
N GLU A 123 -20.99 -15.32 1.48
CA GLU A 123 -21.66 -14.05 1.17
C GLU A 123 -20.72 -12.90 0.89
N LEU A 124 -19.43 -13.06 1.21
CA LEU A 124 -18.38 -12.07 0.91
C LEU A 124 -17.71 -12.29 -0.44
N GLN A 125 -18.06 -13.40 -1.13
CA GLN A 125 -17.50 -13.70 -2.44
C GLN A 125 -17.77 -12.56 -3.43
N GLY A 126 -16.76 -12.14 -4.19
CA GLY A 126 -16.85 -11.03 -5.14
C GLY A 126 -16.85 -9.63 -4.52
N LYS A 127 -16.83 -9.50 -3.19
CA LYS A 127 -16.84 -8.20 -2.49
C LYS A 127 -15.47 -7.76 -1.95
N LEU A 128 -14.47 -8.60 -2.08
CA LEU A 128 -13.27 -8.47 -1.26
C LEU A 128 -12.13 -7.71 -1.90
N LEU A 129 -12.16 -7.48 -3.21
CA LEU A 129 -11.00 -6.84 -3.85
C LEU A 129 -11.40 -5.77 -4.86
#